data_55cc3af30bbb0389cf0eec5b92d39b4b
#
_entry.id   55cc3af30bbb0389cf0eec5b92d39b4b
#
_cell.length_a   1.000
_cell.length_b   1.000
_cell.length_c   1.000
_cell.angle_alpha   90.00
_cell.angle_beta   90.00
_cell.angle_gamma   90.00
#
_symmetry.space_group_name_H-M   'P 1'
#
loop_
_entity.id
_entity.type
_entity.pdbx_description
1 polymer ?
#
loop_
_entity_poly.entity_id
_entity_poly.type
_entity_poly.pdbx_seq_one_letter_code
_entity_poly.pdbx_strand_id
1 'polypeptide(L)' 'MGADYWRERAEEARAQASEMREPTAKRTLLDIAENYDQLAEQAEGLRMAVFPNPSGR' A
#
# COMPACT_ATOMS: atom_id res chain seq x y z
N MET A 1 -2.31 11.14 -7.82
CA MET A 1 -1.90 10.23 -6.84
C MET A 1 -1.80 8.87 -7.43
N GLY A 2 -0.80 8.19 -7.17
CA GLY A 2 -0.66 6.88 -7.73
C GLY A 2 -0.04 5.95 -6.72
N ALA A 3 0.54 4.88 -7.23
CA ALA A 3 1.14 3.89 -6.36
C ALA A 3 2.23 4.48 -5.49
N ASP A 4 2.94 5.48 -5.97
CA ASP A 4 4.01 6.09 -5.18
C ASP A 4 3.48 6.70 -3.90
N TYR A 5 2.32 7.35 -3.97
CA TYR A 5 1.72 7.92 -2.78
C TYR A 5 1.45 6.85 -1.74
N TRP A 6 0.87 5.75 -2.15
CA TRP A 6 0.53 4.69 -1.23
C TRP A 6 1.77 4.00 -0.68
N ARG A 7 2.80 3.87 -1.51
CA ARG A 7 4.05 3.27 -1.04
C ARG A 7 4.73 4.13 0.01
N GLU A 8 4.68 5.44 -0.17
CA GLU A 8 5.23 6.32 0.85
C GLU A 8 4.48 6.20 2.15
N ARG A 9 3.16 6.09 2.07
CA ARG A 9 2.37 5.90 3.28
C ARG A 9 2.75 4.60 3.98
N ALA A 10 2.96 3.56 3.19
CA ALA A 10 3.34 2.28 3.77
C ALA A 10 4.70 2.36 4.46
N GLU A 11 5.64 3.05 3.85
CA GLU A 11 6.96 3.19 4.46
C GLU A 11 6.88 3.99 5.75
N GLU A 12 6.07 5.02 5.77
CA GLU A 12 5.89 5.79 6.99
C GLU A 12 5.32 4.93 8.12
N ALA A 13 4.34 4.11 7.77
CA ALA A 13 3.75 3.24 8.78
C ALA A 13 4.78 2.24 9.29
N ARG A 14 5.61 1.70 8.41
CA ARG A 14 6.64 0.78 8.83
C ARG A 14 7.68 1.46 9.73
N ALA A 15 8.04 2.69 9.39
CA ALA A 15 9.00 3.42 10.21
C ALA A 15 8.43 3.64 11.60
N GLN A 16 7.16 4.02 11.67
CA GLN A 16 6.53 4.20 12.97
C GLN A 16 6.47 2.89 13.74
N ALA A 17 6.19 1.80 13.03
CA ALA A 17 6.12 0.50 13.69
C ALA A 17 7.45 0.12 14.31
N SER A 18 8.54 0.44 13.63
CA SER A 18 9.86 0.05 14.14
C SER A 18 10.21 0.85 15.40
N GLU A 19 9.57 1.97 15.62
CA GLU A 19 9.79 2.76 16.82
C GLU A 19 8.87 2.38 17.96
N MET A 20 7.87 1.57 17.68
CA MET A 20 6.93 1.17 18.71
C MET A 20 7.53 0.09 19.59
N ARG A 21 7.28 0.21 20.89
CA ARG A 21 7.71 -0.82 21.82
C ARG A 21 6.60 -1.78 22.15
N GLU A 22 5.39 -1.27 22.12
CA GLU A 22 4.24 -2.07 22.48
C GLU A 22 3.87 -2.97 21.29
N PRO A 23 3.85 -4.31 21.50
CA PRO A 23 3.67 -5.23 20.36
C PRO A 23 2.36 -5.04 19.61
N THR A 24 1.29 -4.73 20.31
CA THR A 24 0.00 -4.57 19.65
C THR A 24 0.01 -3.35 18.74
N ALA A 25 0.59 -2.25 19.23
CA ALA A 25 0.69 -1.05 18.40
C ALA A 25 1.55 -1.29 17.17
N LYS A 26 2.66 -2.01 17.36
CA LYS A 26 3.53 -2.32 16.23
C LYS A 26 2.78 -3.15 15.21
N ARG A 27 2.03 -4.15 15.65
CA ARG A 27 1.29 -5.00 14.74
C ARG A 27 0.25 -4.21 13.98
N THR A 28 -0.44 -3.30 14.66
CA THR A 28 -1.45 -2.49 14.02
C THR A 28 -0.82 -1.64 12.91
N LEU A 29 0.32 -1.04 13.18
CA LEU A 29 0.98 -0.22 12.18
C LEU A 29 1.46 -1.06 11.00
N LEU A 30 1.94 -2.27 11.25
CA LEU A 30 2.35 -3.14 10.16
C LEU A 30 1.17 -3.57 9.31
N ASP A 31 0.01 -3.80 9.94
CA ASP A 31 -1.20 -4.11 9.18
C ASP A 31 -1.60 -2.93 8.32
N ILE A 32 -1.50 -1.72 8.85
CA ILE A 32 -1.80 -0.52 8.07
C ILE A 32 -0.85 -0.42 6.88
N ALA A 33 0.43 -0.69 7.11
CA ALA A 33 1.39 -0.64 6.02
C ALA A 33 1.04 -1.63 4.92
N GLU A 34 0.61 -2.84 5.29
CA GLU A 34 0.19 -3.81 4.29
C GLU A 34 -1.01 -3.33 3.50
N ASN A 35 -1.95 -2.69 4.17
CA ASN A 35 -3.11 -2.13 3.47
C ASN A 35 -2.67 -1.09 2.45
N TYR A 36 -1.75 -0.23 2.82
CA TYR A 36 -1.24 0.76 1.88
C TYR A 36 -0.53 0.10 0.71
N ASP A 37 0.24 -0.97 0.98
CA ASP A 37 0.88 -1.71 -0.09
C ASP A 37 -0.14 -2.28 -1.06
N GLN A 38 -1.24 -2.82 -0.54
CA GLN A 38 -2.29 -3.34 -1.40
C GLN A 38 -2.92 -2.25 -2.23
N LEU A 39 -3.11 -1.07 -1.63
CA LEU A 39 -3.64 0.06 -2.40
C LEU A 39 -2.67 0.45 -3.51
N ALA A 40 -1.39 0.41 -3.23
CA ALA A 40 -0.41 0.70 -4.26
C ALA A 40 -0.49 -0.30 -5.40
N GLU A 41 -0.63 -1.57 -5.07
CA GLU A 41 -0.75 -2.59 -6.10
C GLU A 41 -2.02 -2.41 -6.91
N GLN A 42 -3.12 -2.06 -6.25
CA GLN A 42 -4.35 -1.83 -6.95
C GLN A 42 -4.24 -0.63 -7.89
N ALA A 43 -3.57 0.42 -7.43
CA ALA A 43 -3.39 1.59 -8.28
C ALA A 43 -2.58 1.26 -9.51
N GLU A 44 -1.56 0.44 -9.36
CA GLU A 44 -0.78 0.00 -10.50
C GLU A 44 -1.59 -0.91 -11.41
N GLY A 45 -2.35 -1.80 -10.82
CA GLY A 45 -3.18 -2.69 -11.59
C GLY A 45 -4.22 -1.95 -12.38
N LEU A 46 -4.86 -0.96 -11.77
CA LEU A 46 -5.84 -0.17 -12.49
C LEU A 46 -5.19 0.58 -13.65
N ARG A 47 -4.01 1.13 -13.41
CA ARG A 47 -3.32 1.84 -14.48
C ARG A 47 -3.04 0.91 -15.65
N MET A 48 -2.60 -0.29 -15.37
CA MET A 48 -2.32 -1.26 -16.42
C MET A 48 -3.59 -1.76 -17.08
N ALA A 49 -4.65 -1.91 -16.30
CA ALA A 49 -5.89 -2.44 -16.82
C ALA A 49 -6.59 -1.48 -17.76
N VAL A 50 -6.31 -0.21 -17.62
CA VAL A 50 -6.94 0.79 -18.47
C VAL A 50 -6.52 0.63 -19.93
N PHE A 51 -5.35 0.19 -20.17
CA PHE A 51 -4.84 0.18 -21.49
C PHE A 51 -5.35 -0.95 -22.36
N PRO A 52 -5.44 -2.03 -21.92
CA PRO A 52 -5.85 -3.07 -22.85
C PRO A 52 -7.28 -2.99 -23.08
N ASN A 53 -7.61 -3.11 -23.21
CA ASN A 53 -8.66 -3.34 -23.27
C ASN A 53 -9.23 -3.89 -23.70
N PRO A 54 -9.47 -4.08 -24.04
CA PRO A 54 -10.16 -4.50 -24.31
C PRO A 54 -10.81 -5.36 -24.27
N SER A 55 -11.13 -5.50 -24.37
CA SER A 55 -11.67 -6.16 -24.35
C SER A 55 -11.80 -7.07 -24.40
N GLY A 56 -11.72 -7.21 -24.39
CA GLY A 56 -11.94 -8.05 -24.44
C GLY A 56 -12.44 -8.67 -24.37
N ARG A 57 -12.78 -8.68 -24.47
CA ARG A 57 -13.24 -9.25 -24.35
C ARG A 57 -13.44 -9.50 -24.65
#